data_969efea77b24fa76531af653fc6b53db
#
_entry.id   969efea77b24fa76531af653fc6b53db
#
_cell.length_a   1.000
_cell.length_b   1.000
_cell.length_c   1.000
_cell.angle_alpha   90.00
_cell.angle_beta   90.00
_cell.angle_gamma   90.00
#
_symmetry.space_group_name_H-M   'P 1'
#
loop_
_entity.id
_entity.type
_entity.pdbx_description
1 polymer ?
#
loop_
_entity_poly.entity_id
_entity_poly.type
_entity_poly.pdbx_seq_one_letter_code
_entity_poly.pdbx_strand_id
1 'polypeptide(L)'
;TEFYRQMADHVATQLTGSWQEWAGFLTTAARLYKYPFHEQLLIYAQRPDATACAEYDLWNEKMGRYVRRGSKGIALVDDSGDRPRLRYVFDISDTGTREHSRTPWLWQLEERHLDSVQAMLERTYDVSGDDLAGQLTEVAGKLAEEYWTEHQQDFFYIVDGSFLEEYDEY
;
A
#
# COMPACT_ATOMS: atom_id res chain seq x y z
N THR A 1 3.23 -12.84 -15.17
CA THR A 1 3.02 -11.44 -14.74
C THR A 1 1.55 -11.05 -14.82
N GLU A 2 0.87 -11.31 -15.94
CA GLU A 2 -0.54 -10.95 -16.17
C GLU A 2 -1.49 -11.42 -15.05
N PHE A 3 -1.41 -12.67 -14.65
CA PHE A 3 -2.20 -13.20 -13.53
C PHE A 3 -2.09 -12.36 -12.25
N TYR A 4 -0.88 -11.88 -11.92
CA TYR A 4 -0.68 -11.07 -10.72
C TYR A 4 -1.18 -9.64 -10.88
N ARG A 5 -1.16 -9.06 -12.09
CA ARG A 5 -1.80 -7.76 -12.33
C ARG A 5 -3.31 -7.86 -12.11
N GLN A 6 -3.95 -8.85 -12.71
CA GLN A 6 -5.37 -9.12 -12.50
C GLN A 6 -5.72 -9.39 -11.02
N MET A 7 -4.82 -10.04 -10.29
CA MET A 7 -4.98 -10.23 -8.83
C MET A 7 -4.97 -8.89 -8.09
N ALA A 8 -4.06 -7.97 -8.40
CA ALA A 8 -4.01 -6.64 -7.80
C ALA A 8 -5.27 -5.83 -8.11
N ASP A 9 -5.72 -5.83 -9.37
CA ASP A 9 -6.94 -5.15 -9.82
C ASP A 9 -8.18 -5.70 -9.10
N HIS A 10 -8.26 -7.03 -8.96
CA HIS A 10 -9.34 -7.68 -8.24
C HIS A 10 -9.39 -7.25 -6.76
N VAL A 11 -8.24 -7.24 -6.09
CA VAL A 11 -8.17 -6.75 -4.70
C VAL A 11 -8.54 -5.29 -4.62
N ALA A 12 -8.03 -4.44 -5.51
CA ALA A 12 -8.41 -3.02 -5.55
C ALA A 12 -9.93 -2.85 -5.65
N THR A 13 -10.58 -3.61 -6.52
CA THR A 13 -12.05 -3.60 -6.66
C THR A 13 -12.75 -4.10 -5.39
N GLN A 14 -12.25 -5.15 -4.74
CA GLN A 14 -12.83 -5.63 -3.47
C GLN A 14 -12.74 -4.56 -2.37
N LEU A 15 -11.62 -3.84 -2.28
CA LEU A 15 -11.41 -2.79 -1.29
C LEU A 15 -12.43 -1.64 -1.42
N THR A 16 -12.97 -1.38 -2.59
CA THR A 16 -14.02 -0.36 -2.79
C THR A 16 -15.37 -0.81 -2.24
N GLY A 17 -15.56 -2.09 -1.93
CA GLY A 17 -16.84 -2.67 -1.51
C GLY A 17 -17.19 -2.41 -0.04
N SER A 18 -16.21 -2.18 0.84
CA SER A 18 -16.48 -1.92 2.25
C SER A 18 -15.31 -1.24 2.97
N TRP A 19 -15.65 -0.42 3.96
CA TRP A 19 -14.63 0.23 4.81
C TRP A 19 -13.82 -0.79 5.64
N GLN A 20 -14.41 -1.94 5.98
CA GLN A 20 -13.73 -3.01 6.71
C GLN A 20 -12.61 -3.62 5.88
N GLU A 21 -12.85 -3.86 4.59
CA GLU A 21 -11.82 -4.35 3.66
C GLU A 21 -10.68 -3.33 3.54
N TRP A 22 -11.01 -2.04 3.40
CA TRP A 22 -10.04 -0.96 3.42
C TRP A 22 -9.22 -0.95 4.71
N ALA A 23 -9.86 -1.01 5.87
CA ALA A 23 -9.17 -1.00 7.17
C ALA A 23 -8.21 -2.19 7.31
N GLY A 24 -8.61 -3.38 6.86
CA GLY A 24 -7.77 -4.57 6.81
C GLY A 24 -6.53 -4.37 5.94
N PHE A 25 -6.74 -3.89 4.73
CA PHE A 25 -5.65 -3.57 3.80
C PHE A 25 -4.70 -2.50 4.38
N LEU A 26 -5.24 -1.38 4.85
CA LEU A 26 -4.43 -0.26 5.37
C LEU A 26 -3.59 -0.67 6.58
N THR A 27 -4.10 -1.58 7.42
CA THR A 27 -3.35 -2.14 8.55
C THR A 27 -2.08 -2.86 8.08
N THR A 28 -2.16 -3.61 6.99
CA THR A 28 -1.01 -4.29 6.39
C THR A 28 -0.14 -3.33 5.60
N ALA A 29 -0.74 -2.46 4.78
CA ALA A 29 -0.05 -1.47 3.96
C ALA A 29 0.80 -0.50 4.80
N ALA A 30 0.33 -0.09 5.98
CA ALA A 30 1.07 0.76 6.91
C ALA A 30 2.41 0.14 7.34
N ARG A 31 2.50 -1.19 7.44
CA ARG A 31 3.75 -1.91 7.73
C ARG A 31 4.66 -2.00 6.51
N LEU A 32 4.04 -1.96 5.34
CA LEU A 32 4.68 -2.13 4.02
C LEU A 32 4.88 -0.79 3.29
N TYR A 33 4.92 0.33 4.01
CA TYR A 33 4.95 1.70 3.46
C TYR A 33 6.08 1.97 2.46
N LYS A 34 7.13 1.13 2.41
CA LYS A 34 8.23 1.21 1.44
C LYS A 34 7.91 0.58 0.09
N TYR A 35 6.83 -0.18 0.01
CA TYR A 35 6.36 -0.76 -1.25
C TYR A 35 5.39 0.19 -1.93
N PRO A 36 5.44 0.34 -3.26
CA PRO A 36 4.42 1.08 -4.00
C PRO A 36 3.05 0.41 -3.87
N PHE A 37 1.98 1.15 -4.07
CA PHE A 37 0.61 0.74 -3.80
C PHE A 37 0.23 -0.60 -4.48
N HIS A 38 0.57 -0.75 -5.77
CA HIS A 38 0.27 -1.98 -6.50
C HIS A 38 0.98 -3.22 -5.93
N GLU A 39 2.19 -3.06 -5.37
CA GLU A 39 2.89 -4.15 -4.70
C GLU A 39 2.31 -4.44 -3.32
N GLN A 40 1.84 -3.42 -2.60
CA GLN A 40 1.11 -3.61 -1.34
C GLN A 40 -0.17 -4.43 -1.56
N LEU A 41 -0.91 -4.16 -2.66
CA LEU A 41 -2.08 -4.96 -3.06
C LEU A 41 -1.69 -6.43 -3.31
N LEU A 42 -0.60 -6.67 -4.05
CA LEU A 42 -0.11 -8.03 -4.33
C LEU A 42 0.34 -8.76 -3.07
N ILE A 43 1.02 -8.07 -2.16
CA ILE A 43 1.42 -8.66 -0.88
C ILE A 43 0.17 -8.99 -0.06
N TYR A 44 -0.77 -8.06 0.07
CA TYR A 44 -2.00 -8.26 0.81
C TYR A 44 -2.84 -9.41 0.27
N ALA A 45 -2.98 -9.52 -1.06
CA ALA A 45 -3.70 -10.60 -1.72
C ALA A 45 -3.14 -11.99 -1.40
N GLN A 46 -1.81 -12.10 -1.26
CA GLN A 46 -1.11 -13.36 -1.03
C GLN A 46 -0.85 -13.62 0.45
N ARG A 47 -0.74 -12.55 1.25
CA ARG A 47 -0.38 -12.59 2.66
C ARG A 47 -0.98 -11.39 3.42
N PRO A 48 -2.26 -11.43 3.80
CA PRO A 48 -2.93 -10.29 4.46
C PRO A 48 -2.30 -9.91 5.81
N ASP A 49 -1.64 -10.84 6.47
CA ASP A 49 -0.96 -10.69 7.77
C ASP A 49 0.53 -10.30 7.66
N ALA A 50 1.02 -9.99 6.47
CA ALA A 50 2.41 -9.61 6.25
C ALA A 50 2.84 -8.43 7.14
N THR A 51 4.06 -8.51 7.69
CA THR A 51 4.58 -7.50 8.61
C THR A 51 5.84 -6.82 8.10
N ALA A 52 6.80 -7.58 7.59
CA ALA A 52 8.04 -7.06 7.04
C ALA A 52 8.51 -7.97 5.90
N CYS A 53 8.34 -7.51 4.68
CA CYS A 53 8.72 -8.27 3.50
C CYS A 53 10.06 -7.79 2.94
N ALA A 54 10.86 -8.74 2.44
CA ALA A 54 12.09 -8.44 1.71
C ALA A 54 12.49 -9.62 0.81
N GLU A 55 13.35 -9.32 -0.17
CA GLU A 55 13.94 -10.34 -1.02
C GLU A 55 14.87 -11.26 -0.24
N TYR A 56 15.09 -12.45 -0.79
CA TYR A 56 15.92 -13.50 -0.19
C TYR A 56 17.33 -13.00 0.20
N ASP A 57 17.99 -12.27 -0.69
CA ASP A 57 19.35 -11.78 -0.47
C ASP A 57 19.41 -10.72 0.65
N LEU A 58 18.38 -9.87 0.75
CA LEU A 58 18.32 -8.91 1.85
C LEU A 58 18.20 -9.62 3.21
N TRP A 59 17.36 -10.64 3.30
CA TRP A 59 17.25 -11.44 4.52
C TRP A 59 18.57 -12.11 4.89
N ASN A 60 19.23 -12.76 3.93
CA ASN A 60 20.47 -13.51 4.20
C ASN A 60 21.67 -12.61 4.43
N GLU A 61 21.91 -11.63 3.56
CA GLU A 61 23.17 -10.87 3.55
C GLU A 61 23.11 -9.66 4.49
N LYS A 62 21.98 -8.93 4.50
CA LYS A 62 21.87 -7.70 5.29
C LYS A 62 21.30 -7.93 6.68
N MET A 63 20.33 -8.82 6.80
CA MET A 63 19.65 -9.08 8.05
C MET A 63 20.23 -10.29 8.80
N GLY A 64 21.11 -11.08 8.18
CA GLY A 64 21.68 -12.29 8.75
C GLY A 64 20.65 -13.36 9.10
N ARG A 65 19.47 -13.30 8.46
CA ARG A 65 18.37 -14.25 8.67
C ARG A 65 18.34 -15.23 7.48
N TYR A 66 17.82 -16.41 7.69
CA TYR A 66 17.61 -17.36 6.58
C TYR A 66 16.12 -17.57 6.34
N VAL A 67 15.73 -17.66 5.06
CA VAL A 67 14.38 -18.08 4.68
C VAL A 67 14.25 -19.58 4.95
N ARG A 68 13.20 -19.96 5.67
CA ARG A 68 12.96 -21.37 6.04
C ARG A 68 12.63 -22.19 4.79
N ARG A 69 13.12 -23.42 4.78
CA ARG A 69 12.81 -24.35 3.69
C ARG A 69 11.30 -24.59 3.60
N GLY A 70 10.76 -24.48 2.39
CA GLY A 70 9.33 -24.65 2.13
C GLY A 70 8.48 -23.39 2.26
N SER A 71 9.06 -22.25 2.67
CA SER A 71 8.37 -20.96 2.63
C SER A 71 8.01 -20.61 1.19
N LYS A 72 6.78 -20.10 1.00
CA LYS A 72 6.32 -19.60 -0.29
C LYS A 72 6.66 -18.14 -0.43
N GLY A 73 7.42 -17.79 -1.46
CA GLY A 73 7.66 -16.39 -1.79
C GLY A 73 6.37 -15.70 -2.27
N ILE A 74 6.20 -14.48 -1.85
CA ILE A 74 5.15 -13.57 -2.33
C ILE A 74 5.62 -13.01 -3.66
N ALA A 75 4.86 -13.25 -4.72
CA ALA A 75 5.23 -12.83 -6.07
C ALA A 75 4.84 -11.36 -6.30
N LEU A 76 5.80 -10.57 -6.77
CA LEU A 76 5.61 -9.19 -7.20
C LEU A 76 5.96 -9.07 -8.68
N VAL A 77 5.35 -8.10 -9.36
CA VAL A 77 5.66 -7.79 -10.76
C VAL A 77 6.74 -6.71 -10.80
N ASP A 78 7.85 -7.03 -11.44
CA ASP A 78 8.94 -6.09 -11.68
C ASP A 78 8.90 -5.65 -13.15
N ASP A 79 8.51 -4.39 -13.37
CA ASP A 79 8.40 -3.75 -14.68
C ASP A 79 9.61 -2.84 -14.99
N SER A 80 10.69 -2.89 -14.19
CA SER A 80 11.86 -2.02 -14.34
C SER A 80 12.74 -2.35 -15.56
N GLY A 81 12.55 -3.52 -16.18
CA GLY A 81 13.32 -3.97 -17.35
C GLY A 81 12.51 -3.94 -18.64
N ASP A 82 13.16 -4.34 -19.76
CA ASP A 82 12.54 -4.41 -21.10
C ASP A 82 11.32 -5.36 -21.16
N ARG A 83 11.24 -6.31 -20.25
CA ARG A 83 10.13 -7.25 -20.14
C ARG A 83 9.73 -7.43 -18.67
N PRO A 84 8.43 -7.44 -18.40
CA PRO A 84 7.92 -7.73 -17.06
C PRO A 84 8.38 -9.10 -16.58
N ARG A 85 8.87 -9.16 -15.35
CA ARG A 85 9.29 -10.40 -14.69
C ARG A 85 8.71 -10.51 -13.29
N LEU A 86 8.71 -11.71 -12.72
CA LEU A 86 8.37 -11.89 -11.31
C LEU A 86 9.63 -11.78 -10.45
N ARG A 87 9.51 -11.07 -9.34
CA ARG A 87 10.43 -11.13 -8.21
C ARG A 87 9.69 -11.64 -6.99
N TYR A 88 10.41 -12.17 -6.03
CA TYR A 88 9.81 -12.79 -4.85
C TYR A 88 10.33 -12.15 -3.57
N VAL A 89 9.41 -11.85 -2.68
CA VAL A 89 9.71 -11.39 -1.33
C VAL A 89 9.20 -12.40 -0.31
N PHE A 90 9.79 -12.39 0.88
CA PHE A 90 9.42 -13.27 1.99
C PHE A 90 9.13 -12.40 3.21
N ASP A 91 8.06 -12.71 3.93
CA ASP A 91 7.77 -12.05 5.20
C ASP A 91 8.76 -12.50 6.29
N ILE A 92 8.99 -11.66 7.29
CA ILE A 92 9.87 -11.96 8.41
C ILE A 92 9.47 -13.27 9.13
N SER A 93 8.18 -13.58 9.18
CA SER A 93 7.66 -14.81 9.77
C SER A 93 8.08 -16.08 9.01
N ASP A 94 8.50 -15.94 7.73
CA ASP A 94 9.08 -17.03 6.94
C ASP A 94 10.57 -17.22 7.21
N THR A 95 11.19 -16.38 8.03
CA THR A 95 12.62 -16.42 8.29
C THR A 95 12.97 -16.99 9.65
N GLY A 96 14.16 -17.57 9.73
CA GLY A 96 14.79 -17.98 10.99
C GLY A 96 15.99 -17.10 11.32
N THR A 97 16.40 -17.12 12.60
CA THR A 97 17.52 -16.34 13.10
C THR A 97 18.81 -17.15 13.15
N ARG A 98 19.94 -16.47 13.01
CA ARG A 98 21.31 -16.93 13.30
C ARG A 98 21.89 -16.08 14.43
N GLU A 99 23.09 -16.36 14.89
CA GLU A 99 23.74 -15.72 16.06
C GLU A 99 23.76 -14.17 15.96
N HIS A 100 23.94 -13.59 14.80
CA HIS A 100 24.00 -12.14 14.59
C HIS A 100 22.84 -11.59 13.75
N SER A 101 21.69 -12.26 13.77
CA SER A 101 20.52 -11.81 13.04
C SER A 101 19.98 -10.48 13.54
N ARG A 102 19.64 -9.60 12.61
CA ARG A 102 18.98 -8.33 12.90
C ARG A 102 17.46 -8.51 12.84
N THR A 103 16.76 -7.73 13.67
CA THR A 103 15.31 -7.58 13.55
C THR A 103 15.03 -6.26 12.84
N PRO A 104 14.21 -6.25 11.77
CA PRO A 104 13.85 -4.99 11.15
C PRO A 104 13.08 -4.13 12.14
N TRP A 105 13.45 -2.86 12.17
CA TRP A 105 12.66 -1.87 12.88
C TRP A 105 11.48 -1.44 11.98
N LEU A 106 10.28 -1.61 12.49
CA LEU A 106 9.05 -1.16 11.82
C LEU A 106 8.64 0.16 12.45
N TRP A 107 8.51 1.19 11.62
CA TRP A 107 8.01 2.46 12.08
C TRP A 107 6.53 2.34 12.49
N GLN A 108 6.19 2.94 13.61
CA GLN A 108 4.82 3.06 14.09
C GLN A 108 4.57 4.50 14.51
N LEU A 109 3.37 4.99 14.24
CA LEU A 109 2.95 6.27 14.75
C LEU A 109 2.72 6.14 16.27
N GLU A 110 3.49 6.89 17.06
CA GLU A 110 3.37 6.96 18.50
C GLU A 110 2.89 8.38 18.90
N GLU A 111 2.32 8.52 20.09
CA GLU A 111 1.81 9.78 20.61
C GLU A 111 2.83 10.94 20.50
N ARG A 112 4.09 10.66 20.80
CA ARG A 112 5.20 11.63 20.66
C ARG A 112 5.42 12.16 19.24
N HIS A 113 4.86 11.53 18.22
CA HIS A 113 4.97 11.94 16.82
C HIS A 113 3.81 12.82 16.37
N LEU A 114 2.69 12.83 17.11
CA LEU A 114 1.44 13.46 16.68
C LEU A 114 1.63 14.94 16.37
N ASP A 115 2.19 15.72 17.30
CA ASP A 115 2.39 17.16 17.10
C ASP A 115 3.23 17.47 15.85
N SER A 116 4.29 16.68 15.62
CA SER A 116 5.15 16.87 14.45
C SER A 116 4.46 16.48 13.14
N VAL A 117 3.62 15.44 13.17
CA VAL A 117 2.84 15.00 12.00
C VAL A 117 1.76 16.03 11.69
N GLN A 118 1.01 16.50 12.69
CA GLN A 118 -0.01 17.52 12.52
C GLN A 118 0.58 18.82 11.95
N ALA A 119 1.66 19.33 12.54
CA ALA A 119 2.34 20.52 12.02
C ALA A 119 2.88 20.34 10.59
N MET A 120 3.27 19.14 10.22
CA MET A 120 3.67 18.84 8.84
C MET A 120 2.47 18.85 7.89
N LEU A 121 1.33 18.27 8.27
CA LEU A 121 0.10 18.27 7.48
C LEU A 121 -0.42 19.70 7.28
N GLU A 122 -0.49 20.50 8.34
CA GLU A 122 -0.86 21.91 8.27
C GLU A 122 -0.01 22.68 7.25
N ARG A 123 1.31 22.56 7.38
CA ARG A 123 2.24 23.28 6.50
C ARG A 123 2.21 22.81 5.06
N THR A 124 2.00 21.50 4.83
CA THR A 124 2.12 20.92 3.49
C THR A 124 0.83 21.02 2.70
N TYR A 125 -0.30 20.85 3.39
CA TYR A 125 -1.62 20.78 2.76
C TYR A 125 -2.56 21.93 3.14
N ASP A 126 -2.09 22.86 3.99
CA ASP A 126 -2.92 23.98 4.47
C ASP A 126 -4.25 23.51 5.09
N VAL A 127 -4.14 22.55 6.01
CA VAL A 127 -5.29 21.98 6.75
C VAL A 127 -5.28 22.47 8.19
N SER A 128 -6.44 22.50 8.84
CA SER A 128 -6.62 23.11 10.18
C SER A 128 -7.50 22.26 11.12
N GLY A 129 -7.67 20.98 10.83
CA GLY A 129 -8.45 20.09 11.70
C GLY A 129 -7.93 20.05 13.14
N ASP A 130 -8.84 19.99 14.12
CA ASP A 130 -8.51 20.01 15.55
C ASP A 130 -7.68 18.80 16.01
N ASP A 131 -7.80 17.68 15.28
CA ASP A 131 -7.05 16.46 15.55
C ASP A 131 -6.49 15.83 14.26
N LEU A 132 -5.64 14.81 14.42
CA LEU A 132 -5.03 14.11 13.28
C LEU A 132 -6.06 13.53 12.32
N ALA A 133 -7.17 13.00 12.83
CA ALA A 133 -8.21 12.39 11.98
C ALA A 133 -8.92 13.45 11.12
N GLY A 134 -9.23 14.59 11.71
CA GLY A 134 -9.79 15.76 11.00
C GLY A 134 -8.85 16.27 9.92
N GLN A 135 -7.57 16.48 10.25
CA GLN A 135 -6.56 16.91 9.27
C GLN A 135 -6.39 15.90 8.12
N LEU A 136 -6.33 14.60 8.41
CA LEU A 136 -6.24 13.58 7.37
C LEU A 136 -7.47 13.54 6.47
N THR A 137 -8.66 13.80 7.02
CA THR A 137 -9.91 13.88 6.25
C THR A 137 -9.88 15.09 5.29
N GLU A 138 -9.42 16.26 5.78
CA GLU A 138 -9.24 17.44 4.93
C GLU A 138 -8.21 17.21 3.82
N VAL A 139 -7.06 16.57 4.14
CA VAL A 139 -6.04 16.20 3.14
C VAL A 139 -6.62 15.28 2.09
N ALA A 140 -7.34 14.24 2.51
CA ALA A 140 -7.96 13.29 1.58
C ALA A 140 -8.96 13.98 0.64
N GLY A 141 -9.77 14.90 1.16
CA GLY A 141 -10.69 15.70 0.37
C GLY A 141 -9.97 16.56 -0.69
N LYS A 142 -8.92 17.30 -0.28
CA LYS A 142 -8.12 18.12 -1.20
C LYS A 142 -7.46 17.28 -2.30
N LEU A 143 -6.82 16.18 -1.94
CA LEU A 143 -6.19 15.28 -2.92
C LEU A 143 -7.19 14.64 -3.88
N ALA A 144 -8.37 14.27 -3.39
CA ALA A 144 -9.44 13.74 -4.23
C ALA A 144 -9.95 14.78 -5.23
N GLU A 145 -10.12 16.04 -4.79
CA GLU A 145 -10.54 17.14 -5.64
C GLU A 145 -9.49 17.50 -6.71
N GLU A 146 -8.22 17.55 -6.32
CA GLU A 146 -7.10 17.74 -7.25
C GLU A 146 -7.08 16.63 -8.31
N TYR A 147 -7.11 15.38 -7.87
CA TYR A 147 -7.12 14.22 -8.77
C TYR A 147 -8.31 14.25 -9.72
N TRP A 148 -9.51 14.53 -9.21
CA TRP A 148 -10.72 14.66 -10.04
C TRP A 148 -10.56 15.76 -11.07
N THR A 149 -10.07 16.94 -10.67
CA THR A 149 -9.89 18.09 -11.57
C THR A 149 -8.91 17.78 -12.69
N GLU A 150 -7.82 17.07 -12.39
CA GLU A 150 -6.80 16.71 -13.37
C GLU A 150 -7.24 15.59 -14.32
N HIS A 151 -8.10 14.67 -13.86
CA HIS A 151 -8.45 13.43 -14.58
C HIS A 151 -9.91 13.41 -15.06
N GLN A 152 -10.65 14.49 -14.95
CA GLN A 152 -12.05 14.55 -15.38
C GLN A 152 -12.26 13.99 -16.81
N GLN A 153 -11.38 14.35 -17.72
CA GLN A 153 -11.49 13.91 -19.12
C GLN A 153 -11.29 12.40 -19.29
N ASP A 154 -10.46 11.78 -18.47
CA ASP A 154 -10.21 10.33 -18.54
C ASP A 154 -11.47 9.55 -18.16
N PHE A 155 -12.27 10.07 -17.23
CA PHE A 155 -13.55 9.48 -16.85
C PHE A 155 -14.64 9.67 -17.91
N PHE A 156 -14.63 10.78 -18.66
CA PHE A 156 -15.58 11.02 -19.73
C PHE A 156 -15.42 10.08 -20.93
N TYR A 157 -14.23 9.54 -21.16
CA TYR A 157 -13.97 8.59 -22.24
C TYR A 157 -14.37 7.14 -21.92
N ILE A 158 -14.54 6.80 -20.65
CA ILE A 158 -14.85 5.43 -20.19
C ILE A 158 -16.35 5.18 -20.16
N VAL A 159 -17.17 6.24 -20.18
CA VAL A 159 -18.61 6.14 -19.96
C VAL A 159 -19.34 6.76 -21.13
N ASP A 160 -20.10 5.92 -21.86
CA ASP A 160 -21.10 6.34 -22.81
C ASP A 160 -22.01 7.40 -22.15
N GLY A 161 -22.33 8.49 -22.85
CA GLY A 161 -22.98 9.69 -22.31
C GLY A 161 -24.30 9.49 -21.52
N SER A 162 -24.79 8.25 -21.42
CA SER A 162 -25.92 7.87 -20.56
C SER A 162 -25.55 7.79 -19.07
N PHE A 163 -24.28 7.81 -18.70
CA PHE A 163 -23.83 7.69 -17.30
C PHE A 163 -23.68 9.05 -16.59
N LEU A 164 -23.64 10.14 -17.32
CA LEU A 164 -23.53 11.49 -16.76
C LEU A 164 -24.83 11.96 -16.12
N GLU A 165 -25.97 11.44 -16.57
CA GLU A 165 -27.29 11.81 -16.00
C GLU A 165 -27.54 11.16 -14.63
N GLU A 166 -26.87 10.04 -14.29
CA GLU A 166 -27.01 9.34 -13.00
C GLU A 166 -26.12 9.90 -11.89
N TYR A 167 -25.04 10.62 -12.21
CA TYR A 167 -24.08 11.16 -11.22
C TYR A 167 -24.39 12.59 -10.76
N ASP A 168 -25.22 13.33 -11.47
CA ASP A 168 -25.66 14.67 -11.06
C ASP A 168 -26.76 14.64 -9.97
N GLU A 169 -27.21 13.45 -9.53
CA GLU A 169 -28.23 13.29 -8.47
C GLU A 169 -27.67 12.77 -7.12
N TYR A 170 -26.36 12.68 -6.94
CA TYR A 170 -25.72 12.32 -5.69
C TYR A 170 -24.69 13.37 -5.28
#